data_3103436e975d31f8b94cb4a7ad5654ac
#
_entry.id   3103436e975d31f8b94cb4a7ad5654ac
#
_cell.length_a   1.000
_cell.length_b   1.000
_cell.length_c   1.000
_cell.angle_alpha   90.00
_cell.angle_beta   90.00
_cell.angle_gamma   90.00
#
_symmetry.space_group_name_H-M   'P 1'
#
loop_
_entity.id
_entity.type
_entity.pdbx_description
1 polymer ?
#
loop_
_entity_poly.entity_id
_entity_poly.type
_entity_poly.pdbx_seq_one_letter_code
_entity_poly.pdbx_strand_id
1 'polypeptide(L)'
;IVLTVFYGAFAAVSRYFTDSNDAGIVALAALQWLFAAFCCAATANRFFNLPWRRLGVGTFDFSHPERHDCWNMRDFTHPEAGVVARPSRLRAGAKTRFVILLFFMVCPLAVFATISLTKSPLFAFAFVWWFGVWYELHMTHIKALPTINGKPMKLRKRSLAALFMSSCVMLISAKYAWYIILFAALLAIINDRKRWKTYVVALMLPTVLIHGGLVYLVNSGAVIGGDPIESRGIQLQQIARVAKYNPQGIPEDAAKKLAPVFNLDQMAESYFQQDADPVKSSGIQSKKVSYKWRTVTKDDMKDFNDAWWQIVKANPQIALDALFAECFGYFNVTDLPYVSMDYYVNNDYVQSDNEWIHLY
;
A
#
# COMPACT_ATOMS: atom_id res chain seq x y z
N ILE A 1 0.04 -8.46 13.95
CA ILE A 1 0.44 -9.74 14.60
C ILE A 1 1.82 -10.18 14.12
N VAL A 2 2.01 -10.49 12.81
CA VAL A 2 3.31 -10.97 12.30
C VAL A 2 4.43 -9.97 12.59
N LEU A 3 4.22 -8.68 12.29
CA LEU A 3 5.19 -7.62 12.59
C LEU A 3 5.40 -7.43 14.09
N THR A 4 4.34 -7.55 14.90
CA THR A 4 4.44 -7.44 16.36
C THR A 4 5.33 -8.54 16.93
N VAL A 5 5.16 -9.78 16.46
CA VAL A 5 6.02 -10.91 16.88
C VAL A 5 7.46 -10.70 16.40
N PHE A 6 7.63 -10.26 15.15
CA PHE A 6 8.94 -10.00 14.59
C PHE A 6 9.69 -8.88 15.35
N TYR A 7 9.06 -7.74 15.58
CA TYR A 7 9.65 -6.63 16.33
C TYR A 7 9.87 -7.00 17.80
N GLY A 8 8.92 -7.74 18.39
CA GLY A 8 9.03 -8.26 19.77
C GLY A 8 10.22 -9.20 19.96
N ALA A 9 10.54 -10.02 18.96
CA ALA A 9 11.71 -10.89 19.00
C ALA A 9 13.02 -10.09 19.07
N PHE A 10 13.16 -9.03 18.25
CA PHE A 10 14.34 -8.14 18.32
C PHE A 10 14.45 -7.45 19.68
N ALA A 11 13.33 -6.94 20.20
CA ALA A 11 13.32 -6.32 21.53
C ALA A 11 13.67 -7.33 22.64
N ALA A 12 13.14 -8.56 22.57
CA ALA A 12 13.44 -9.60 23.56
C ALA A 12 14.92 -10.01 23.53
N VAL A 13 15.49 -10.22 22.35
CA VAL A 13 16.91 -10.54 22.19
C VAL A 13 17.78 -9.38 22.69
N SER A 14 17.44 -8.13 22.37
CA SER A 14 18.16 -6.96 22.84
C SER A 14 18.16 -6.89 24.37
N ARG A 15 16.98 -7.02 24.99
CA ARG A 15 16.88 -7.02 26.48
C ARG A 15 17.69 -8.13 27.11
N TYR A 16 17.73 -9.31 26.53
CA TYR A 16 18.48 -10.44 27.07
C TYR A 16 20.00 -10.16 27.15
N PHE A 17 20.55 -9.41 26.17
CA PHE A 17 22.00 -9.13 26.11
C PHE A 17 22.40 -7.76 26.69
N THR A 18 21.50 -6.78 26.70
CA THR A 18 21.84 -5.37 27.00
C THR A 18 20.95 -4.72 28.05
N ASP A 19 19.97 -5.45 28.60
CA ASP A 19 18.92 -4.95 29.51
C ASP A 19 18.09 -3.76 28.92
N SER A 20 18.30 -3.42 27.64
CA SER A 20 17.62 -2.35 26.91
C SER A 20 17.01 -2.84 25.58
N ASN A 21 16.02 -2.10 25.08
CA ASN A 21 15.47 -2.34 23.73
C ASN A 21 16.30 -1.67 22.62
N ASP A 22 17.21 -0.77 22.94
CA ASP A 22 17.83 0.15 21.99
C ASP A 22 18.59 -0.55 20.88
N ALA A 23 19.42 -1.54 21.24
CA ALA A 23 20.15 -2.32 20.25
C ALA A 23 19.22 -3.07 19.28
N GLY A 24 18.09 -3.58 19.79
CA GLY A 24 17.06 -4.21 18.97
C GLY A 24 16.37 -3.24 18.02
N ILE A 25 16.07 -2.03 18.49
CA ILE A 25 15.47 -0.96 17.66
C ILE A 25 16.43 -0.51 16.56
N VAL A 26 17.71 -0.32 16.90
CA VAL A 26 18.75 0.04 15.92
C VAL A 26 18.92 -1.07 14.86
N ALA A 27 18.95 -2.32 15.29
CA ALA A 27 19.04 -3.47 14.38
C ALA A 27 17.82 -3.55 13.42
N LEU A 28 16.61 -3.30 13.95
CA LEU A 28 15.39 -3.23 13.14
C LEU A 28 15.43 -2.07 12.14
N ALA A 29 15.88 -0.89 12.56
CA ALA A 29 16.02 0.27 11.67
C ALA A 29 17.03 -0.01 10.56
N ALA A 30 18.17 -0.61 10.89
CA ALA A 30 19.18 -1.02 9.90
C ALA A 30 18.63 -2.04 8.92
N LEU A 31 17.89 -3.04 9.38
CA LEU A 31 17.25 -4.05 8.53
C LEU A 31 16.20 -3.42 7.60
N GLN A 32 15.37 -2.51 8.12
CA GLN A 32 14.38 -1.79 7.31
C GLN A 32 15.06 -0.91 6.25
N TRP A 33 16.14 -0.21 6.62
CA TRP A 33 16.93 0.58 5.69
C TRP A 33 17.51 -0.29 4.56
N LEU A 34 18.10 -1.44 4.88
CA LEU A 34 18.60 -2.40 3.89
C LEU A 34 17.49 -2.91 2.97
N PHE A 35 16.33 -3.22 3.53
CA PHE A 35 15.16 -3.63 2.76
C PHE A 35 14.68 -2.52 1.83
N ALA A 36 14.59 -1.27 2.31
CA ALA A 36 14.22 -0.11 1.51
C ALA A 36 15.19 0.11 0.35
N ALA A 37 16.51 0.09 0.63
CA ALA A 37 17.55 0.20 -0.37
C ALA A 37 17.44 -0.89 -1.44
N PHE A 38 17.21 -2.14 -1.02
CA PHE A 38 16.97 -3.26 -1.94
C PHE A 38 15.73 -3.01 -2.82
N CYS A 39 14.60 -2.61 -2.26
CA CYS A 39 13.36 -2.36 -2.98
C CYS A 39 13.53 -1.25 -4.03
N CYS A 40 14.13 -0.13 -3.63
CA CYS A 40 14.40 1.00 -4.51
C CYS A 40 15.38 0.62 -5.64
N ALA A 41 16.49 -0.03 -5.31
CA ALA A 41 17.49 -0.47 -6.28
C ALA A 41 16.93 -1.51 -7.26
N ALA A 42 16.16 -2.49 -6.77
CA ALA A 42 15.51 -3.50 -7.59
C ALA A 42 14.51 -2.90 -8.58
N THR A 43 13.77 -1.88 -8.15
CA THR A 43 12.80 -1.16 -8.99
C THR A 43 13.49 -0.22 -9.98
N ALA A 44 14.46 0.57 -9.54
CA ALA A 44 15.26 1.44 -10.40
C ALA A 44 15.95 0.63 -11.50
N ASN A 45 16.55 -0.52 -11.16
CA ASN A 45 17.18 -1.40 -12.15
C ASN A 45 16.19 -1.92 -13.20
N ARG A 46 14.94 -2.19 -12.82
CA ARG A 46 13.88 -2.54 -13.77
C ARG A 46 13.55 -1.38 -14.70
N PHE A 47 13.34 -0.20 -14.15
CA PHE A 47 13.07 1.01 -14.95
C PHE A 47 14.24 1.36 -15.88
N PHE A 48 15.49 1.12 -15.50
CA PHE A 48 16.63 1.30 -16.38
C PHE A 48 16.67 0.35 -17.58
N ASN A 49 16.11 -0.83 -17.43
CA ASN A 49 16.23 -1.93 -18.39
C ASN A 49 14.91 -2.25 -19.13
N LEU A 50 13.82 -1.56 -18.78
CA LEU A 50 12.55 -1.77 -19.46
C LEU A 50 12.40 -0.89 -20.70
N PRO A 51 11.68 -1.37 -21.71
CA PRO A 51 11.37 -0.57 -22.88
C PRO A 51 10.46 0.58 -22.46
N TRP A 52 11.02 1.76 -22.35
CA TRP A 52 10.24 2.97 -22.33
C TRP A 52 9.61 3.13 -23.71
N ARG A 53 8.32 2.92 -23.80
CA ARG A 53 7.61 3.16 -25.03
C ARG A 53 7.82 4.63 -25.38
N ARG A 54 8.51 4.91 -26.46
CA ARG A 54 8.39 6.22 -27.10
C ARG A 54 6.91 6.38 -27.44
N LEU A 55 6.21 7.25 -26.76
CA LEU A 55 4.90 7.77 -27.14
C LEU A 55 5.12 8.61 -28.40
N GLY A 56 5.27 7.94 -29.51
CA GLY A 56 5.42 8.54 -30.80
C GLY A 56 5.39 7.39 -31.80
N VAL A 57 4.48 7.47 -32.73
CA VAL A 57 4.47 6.66 -33.94
C VAL A 57 5.73 7.06 -34.75
N GLY A 58 6.89 6.62 -34.24
CA GLY A 58 8.11 6.63 -35.00
C GLY A 58 8.00 5.48 -36.01
N THR A 59 7.84 5.76 -37.26
CA THR A 59 8.19 4.85 -38.32
C THR A 59 9.58 4.32 -37.97
N PHE A 60 9.70 3.01 -37.81
CA PHE A 60 11.01 2.36 -37.64
C PHE A 60 11.82 2.68 -38.90
N ASP A 61 12.87 3.47 -38.74
CA ASP A 61 13.81 3.71 -39.80
C ASP A 61 14.74 2.51 -39.92
N PHE A 62 14.43 1.61 -40.82
CA PHE A 62 15.19 0.41 -41.13
C PHE A 62 16.54 0.72 -41.83
N SER A 63 16.80 1.97 -42.20
CA SER A 63 18.00 2.36 -42.93
C SER A 63 19.25 2.52 -42.07
N HIS A 64 19.11 2.63 -40.73
CA HIS A 64 20.21 2.81 -39.80
C HIS A 64 20.11 1.86 -38.57
N PRO A 65 20.30 0.54 -38.75
CA PRO A 65 20.21 -0.45 -37.67
C PRO A 65 21.18 -0.19 -36.53
N GLU A 66 22.31 0.43 -36.76
CA GLU A 66 23.33 0.77 -35.75
C GLU A 66 22.93 1.88 -34.78
N ARG A 67 21.91 2.67 -35.10
CA ARG A 67 21.38 3.69 -34.17
C ARG A 67 20.38 3.15 -33.14
N HIS A 68 19.99 1.91 -33.30
CA HIS A 68 19.00 1.28 -32.44
C HIS A 68 19.68 0.38 -31.44
N ASP A 69 20.33 0.95 -30.41
CA ASP A 69 20.87 0.21 -29.24
C ASP A 69 19.83 -0.61 -28.49
N CYS A 70 18.58 -0.60 -28.95
CA CYS A 70 17.43 -1.11 -28.26
C CYS A 70 16.90 -2.43 -28.80
N TRP A 71 17.06 -2.66 -30.10
CA TRP A 71 16.53 -3.82 -30.79
C TRP A 71 17.52 -4.24 -31.84
N ASN A 72 18.10 -5.40 -31.69
CA ASN A 72 18.91 -5.98 -32.74
C ASN A 72 17.95 -6.55 -33.79
N MET A 73 17.59 -5.74 -34.80
CA MET A 73 16.66 -6.11 -35.86
C MET A 73 17.15 -7.31 -36.69
N ARG A 74 18.45 -7.60 -36.68
CA ARG A 74 18.95 -8.82 -37.33
C ARG A 74 18.33 -10.09 -36.77
N ASP A 75 17.92 -10.06 -35.47
CA ASP A 75 17.29 -11.22 -34.83
C ASP A 75 15.85 -11.47 -35.33
N PHE A 76 15.24 -10.50 -36.02
CA PHE A 76 13.89 -10.62 -36.57
C PHE A 76 13.87 -10.97 -38.07
N THR A 77 14.94 -10.66 -38.80
CA THR A 77 15.00 -10.83 -40.25
C THR A 77 15.53 -12.20 -40.70
N HIS A 78 16.08 -13.00 -39.79
CA HIS A 78 16.59 -14.32 -40.07
C HIS A 78 15.90 -15.40 -39.24
N PRO A 79 14.67 -15.79 -39.57
CA PRO A 79 13.94 -16.85 -38.85
C PRO A 79 14.62 -18.21 -38.97
N GLU A 80 15.54 -18.40 -39.93
CA GLU A 80 16.22 -19.67 -40.17
C GLU A 80 17.38 -19.97 -39.23
N ALA A 81 17.87 -18.99 -38.48
CA ALA A 81 19.05 -19.15 -37.65
C ALA A 81 18.83 -19.80 -36.28
N GLY A 82 17.60 -20.20 -35.93
CA GLY A 82 17.31 -20.81 -34.62
C GLY A 82 17.63 -19.90 -33.41
N VAL A 83 18.02 -18.66 -33.66
CA VAL A 83 18.36 -17.68 -32.63
C VAL A 83 17.07 -17.19 -32.03
N VAL A 84 16.83 -17.60 -30.78
CA VAL A 84 15.77 -17.04 -29.96
C VAL A 84 16.07 -15.56 -29.78
N ALA A 85 15.42 -14.71 -30.55
CA ALA A 85 15.51 -13.26 -30.41
C ALA A 85 15.22 -12.90 -28.95
N ARG A 86 16.27 -12.57 -28.20
CA ARG A 86 16.11 -12.00 -26.86
C ARG A 86 15.78 -10.55 -27.09
N PRO A 87 14.59 -10.07 -26.67
CA PRO A 87 14.32 -8.66 -26.78
C PRO A 87 15.46 -7.89 -26.10
N SER A 88 16.21 -7.13 -26.87
CA SER A 88 17.23 -6.25 -26.33
C SER A 88 16.51 -5.28 -25.42
N ARG A 89 16.93 -5.21 -24.15
CA ARG A 89 16.29 -4.33 -23.18
C ARG A 89 16.66 -2.91 -23.56
N LEU A 90 15.65 -2.08 -23.81
CA LEU A 90 15.82 -0.64 -23.91
C LEU A 90 16.44 -0.13 -22.62
N ARG A 91 17.65 0.38 -22.70
CA ARG A 91 18.29 1.00 -21.55
C ARG A 91 17.89 2.47 -21.49
N ALA A 92 17.50 2.92 -20.30
CA ALA A 92 17.31 4.34 -20.07
C ALA A 92 18.63 5.09 -20.32
N GLY A 93 18.55 6.26 -20.95
CA GLY A 93 19.71 7.13 -21.15
C GLY A 93 20.32 7.56 -19.79
N ALA A 94 21.57 8.03 -19.81
CA ALA A 94 22.29 8.42 -18.60
C ALA A 94 21.52 9.47 -17.76
N LYS A 95 20.91 10.47 -18.42
CA LYS A 95 20.09 11.49 -17.76
C LYS A 95 18.88 10.89 -17.04
N THR A 96 18.14 9.99 -17.69
CA THR A 96 16.96 9.34 -17.10
C THR A 96 17.35 8.47 -15.91
N ARG A 97 18.47 7.74 -15.99
CA ARG A 97 18.97 6.96 -14.86
C ARG A 97 19.34 7.84 -13.68
N PHE A 98 20.03 8.94 -13.98
CA PHE A 98 20.40 9.91 -12.95
C PHE A 98 19.16 10.49 -12.25
N VAL A 99 18.13 10.91 -12.99
CA VAL A 99 16.88 11.44 -12.42
C VAL A 99 16.16 10.40 -11.55
N ILE A 100 16.06 9.14 -12.00
CA ILE A 100 15.43 8.08 -11.22
C ILE A 100 16.20 7.81 -9.92
N LEU A 101 17.53 7.75 -10.00
CA LEU A 101 18.35 7.55 -8.80
C LEU A 101 18.26 8.75 -7.85
N LEU A 102 18.34 9.95 -8.40
CA LEU A 102 18.21 11.18 -7.63
C LEU A 102 16.86 11.24 -6.89
N PHE A 103 15.77 10.86 -7.55
CA PHE A 103 14.45 10.77 -6.92
C PHE A 103 14.47 9.87 -5.69
N PHE A 104 14.99 8.64 -5.78
CA PHE A 104 15.05 7.74 -4.63
C PHE A 104 16.01 8.21 -3.53
N MET A 105 17.03 8.97 -3.87
CA MET A 105 18.04 9.44 -2.91
C MET A 105 17.63 10.73 -2.19
N VAL A 106 16.86 11.59 -2.85
CA VAL A 106 16.59 12.96 -2.36
C VAL A 106 15.12 13.15 -1.97
N CYS A 107 14.20 12.28 -2.43
CA CYS A 107 12.80 12.38 -2.04
C CYS A 107 12.67 12.26 -0.51
N PRO A 108 12.25 13.33 0.20
CA PRO A 108 12.24 13.35 1.66
C PRO A 108 11.39 12.20 2.24
N LEU A 109 10.22 11.94 1.64
CA LEU A 109 9.33 10.84 2.04
C LEU A 109 10.03 9.49 1.97
N ALA A 110 10.82 9.23 0.92
CA ALA A 110 11.57 7.98 0.80
C ALA A 110 12.67 7.90 1.85
N VAL A 111 13.44 8.98 2.03
CA VAL A 111 14.58 9.00 2.95
C VAL A 111 14.12 8.84 4.40
N PHE A 112 13.18 9.65 4.86
CA PHE A 112 12.67 9.57 6.24
C PHE A 112 11.92 8.27 6.53
N ALA A 113 11.18 7.73 5.55
CA ALA A 113 10.50 6.45 5.71
C ALA A 113 11.47 5.29 5.93
N THR A 114 12.75 5.38 5.51
CA THR A 114 13.71 4.28 5.70
C THR A 114 13.98 3.95 7.16
N ILE A 115 13.92 4.94 8.04
CA ILE A 115 14.20 4.80 9.48
C ILE A 115 12.94 4.72 10.35
N SER A 116 11.77 4.98 9.79
CA SER A 116 10.49 4.93 10.52
C SER A 116 10.02 3.50 10.72
N LEU A 117 10.11 2.98 11.95
CA LEU A 117 9.77 1.61 12.33
C LEU A 117 8.25 1.40 12.49
N THR A 118 7.49 1.73 11.46
CA THR A 118 6.06 1.48 11.42
C THR A 118 5.69 0.53 10.27
N LYS A 119 4.46 0.03 10.28
CA LYS A 119 3.95 -0.85 9.23
C LYS A 119 3.85 -0.18 7.85
N SER A 120 3.60 1.15 7.84
CA SER A 120 3.33 1.90 6.60
C SER A 120 4.54 2.06 5.69
N PRO A 121 5.73 2.44 6.17
CA PRO A 121 6.95 2.44 5.35
C PRO A 121 7.32 1.06 4.82
N LEU A 122 7.19 0.01 5.64
CA LEU A 122 7.47 -1.36 5.18
C LEU A 122 6.55 -1.75 4.01
N PHE A 123 5.25 -1.40 4.12
CA PHE A 123 4.30 -1.58 3.03
C PHE A 123 4.71 -0.76 1.80
N ALA A 124 5.06 0.51 1.96
CA ALA A 124 5.41 1.39 0.86
C ALA A 124 6.62 0.87 0.06
N PHE A 125 7.69 0.44 0.73
CA PHE A 125 8.86 -0.14 0.05
C PHE A 125 8.55 -1.48 -0.60
N ALA A 126 7.76 -2.34 0.05
CA ALA A 126 7.29 -3.58 -0.55
C ALA A 126 6.43 -3.32 -1.79
N PHE A 127 5.57 -2.30 -1.76
CA PHE A 127 4.77 -1.87 -2.91
C PHE A 127 5.64 -1.33 -4.05
N VAL A 128 6.66 -0.52 -3.76
CA VAL A 128 7.62 -0.04 -4.78
C VAL A 128 8.29 -1.23 -5.49
N TRP A 129 8.75 -2.22 -4.73
CA TRP A 129 9.34 -3.44 -5.30
C TRP A 129 8.32 -4.24 -6.11
N TRP A 130 7.14 -4.47 -5.55
CA TRP A 130 6.03 -5.16 -6.21
C TRP A 130 5.62 -4.47 -7.51
N PHE A 131 5.46 -3.14 -7.48
CA PHE A 131 5.11 -2.35 -8.65
C PHE A 131 6.18 -2.44 -9.75
N GLY A 132 7.46 -2.40 -9.39
CA GLY A 132 8.55 -2.59 -10.35
C GLY A 132 8.47 -3.94 -11.08
N VAL A 133 8.15 -5.02 -10.36
CA VAL A 133 7.97 -6.36 -10.94
C VAL A 133 6.69 -6.43 -11.76
N TRP A 134 5.61 -5.87 -11.24
CA TRP A 134 4.32 -5.78 -11.94
C TRP A 134 4.46 -5.04 -13.27
N TYR A 135 5.13 -3.90 -13.26
CA TYR A 135 5.42 -3.13 -14.46
C TYR A 135 6.28 -3.94 -15.47
N GLU A 136 7.30 -4.66 -15.00
CA GLU A 136 8.09 -5.57 -15.85
C GLU A 136 7.20 -6.62 -16.54
N LEU A 137 6.26 -7.21 -15.80
CA LEU A 137 5.32 -8.18 -16.34
C LEU A 137 4.43 -7.57 -17.42
N HIS A 138 3.88 -6.40 -17.13
CA HIS A 138 3.00 -5.68 -18.04
C HIS A 138 3.72 -5.28 -19.32
N MET A 139 4.91 -4.71 -19.22
CA MET A 139 5.71 -4.28 -20.37
C MET A 139 6.22 -5.43 -21.23
N THR A 140 6.48 -6.59 -20.64
CA THR A 140 6.89 -7.80 -21.41
C THR A 140 5.72 -8.50 -22.08
N HIS A 141 4.49 -8.12 -21.76
CA HIS A 141 3.28 -8.69 -22.37
C HIS A 141 2.80 -7.91 -23.61
N ILE A 142 3.29 -6.69 -23.83
CA ILE A 142 2.82 -5.87 -24.96
C ILE A 142 2.97 -6.66 -26.26
N LYS A 143 1.88 -6.71 -27.03
CA LYS A 143 1.65 -7.50 -28.25
C LYS A 143 2.72 -7.38 -29.36
N ALA A 144 3.72 -6.53 -29.18
CA ALA A 144 4.81 -6.29 -30.10
C ALA A 144 5.97 -7.28 -29.98
N LEU A 145 5.96 -8.14 -28.95
CA LEU A 145 6.99 -9.17 -28.86
C LEU A 145 6.54 -10.39 -29.66
N PRO A 146 7.35 -10.84 -30.63
CA PRO A 146 7.01 -11.99 -31.45
C PRO A 146 6.79 -13.22 -30.56
N THR A 147 5.66 -13.85 -30.76
CA THR A 147 5.37 -15.14 -30.14
C THR A 147 6.21 -16.20 -30.84
N ILE A 148 7.19 -16.75 -30.16
CA ILE A 148 7.91 -17.90 -30.67
C ILE A 148 6.93 -19.08 -30.72
N ASN A 149 6.60 -19.54 -31.93
CA ASN A 149 5.65 -20.62 -32.18
C ASN A 149 4.25 -20.41 -31.55
N GLY A 150 3.75 -19.17 -31.53
CA GLY A 150 2.42 -18.85 -30.98
C GLY A 150 2.27 -19.00 -29.47
N LYS A 151 3.35 -19.32 -28.76
CA LYS A 151 3.33 -19.47 -27.29
C LYS A 151 3.78 -18.19 -26.61
N PRO A 152 3.11 -17.74 -25.56
CA PRO A 152 3.50 -16.55 -24.80
C PRO A 152 4.90 -16.76 -24.21
N MET A 153 5.71 -15.71 -24.24
CA MET A 153 7.04 -15.75 -23.63
C MET A 153 6.93 -16.09 -22.14
N LYS A 154 7.60 -17.15 -21.70
CA LYS A 154 7.60 -17.56 -20.30
C LYS A 154 8.29 -16.51 -19.44
N LEU A 155 7.63 -16.11 -18.36
CA LEU A 155 8.22 -15.25 -17.34
C LEU A 155 9.45 -15.91 -16.71
N ARG A 156 10.44 -15.08 -16.38
CA ARG A 156 11.59 -15.54 -15.62
C ARG A 156 11.13 -16.01 -14.24
N LYS A 157 11.55 -17.18 -13.79
CA LYS A 157 11.24 -17.70 -12.44
C LYS A 157 11.60 -16.69 -11.34
N ARG A 158 12.68 -15.92 -11.53
CA ARG A 158 13.09 -14.86 -10.58
C ARG A 158 12.08 -13.71 -10.47
N SER A 159 11.49 -13.27 -11.59
CA SER A 159 10.44 -12.23 -11.55
C SER A 159 9.17 -12.76 -10.90
N LEU A 160 8.82 -14.02 -11.13
CA LEU A 160 7.69 -14.66 -10.46
C LEU A 160 7.91 -14.76 -8.95
N ALA A 161 9.09 -15.22 -8.53
CA ALA A 161 9.45 -15.28 -7.11
C ALA A 161 9.47 -13.90 -6.47
N ALA A 162 10.00 -12.88 -7.16
CA ALA A 162 10.00 -11.51 -6.67
C ALA A 162 8.58 -10.94 -6.50
N LEU A 163 7.67 -11.23 -7.43
CA LEU A 163 6.27 -10.81 -7.33
C LEU A 163 5.57 -11.52 -6.15
N PHE A 164 5.79 -12.80 -6.00
CA PHE A 164 5.25 -13.58 -4.87
C PHE A 164 5.76 -13.05 -3.53
N MET A 165 7.07 -12.88 -3.37
CA MET A 165 7.69 -12.42 -2.13
C MET A 165 7.28 -10.99 -1.76
N SER A 166 7.26 -10.08 -2.75
CA SER A 166 6.81 -8.70 -2.50
C SER A 166 5.32 -8.65 -2.12
N SER A 167 4.48 -9.50 -2.74
CA SER A 167 3.07 -9.66 -2.33
C SER A 167 2.95 -10.15 -0.88
N CYS A 168 3.77 -11.14 -0.48
CA CYS A 168 3.79 -11.60 0.90
C CYS A 168 4.15 -10.48 1.88
N VAL A 169 5.19 -9.69 1.61
CA VAL A 169 5.59 -8.59 2.50
C VAL A 169 4.49 -7.51 2.57
N MET A 170 3.85 -7.17 1.45
CA MET A 170 2.71 -6.26 1.45
C MET A 170 1.56 -6.76 2.34
N LEU A 171 1.18 -8.04 2.21
CA LEU A 171 0.09 -8.65 2.96
C LEU A 171 0.36 -8.72 4.47
N ILE A 172 1.62 -8.92 4.86
CA ILE A 172 2.05 -8.91 6.26
C ILE A 172 2.04 -7.49 6.83
N SER A 173 2.38 -6.49 5.99
CA SER A 173 2.56 -5.11 6.42
C SER A 173 1.25 -4.34 6.59
N ALA A 174 0.26 -4.56 5.71
CA ALA A 174 -0.95 -3.75 5.68
C ALA A 174 -2.22 -4.59 5.51
N LYS A 175 -3.24 -4.27 6.30
CA LYS A 175 -4.55 -4.96 6.26
C LYS A 175 -5.24 -4.81 4.90
N TYR A 176 -5.04 -3.70 4.20
CA TYR A 176 -5.68 -3.39 2.91
C TYR A 176 -4.91 -3.93 1.70
N ALA A 177 -3.72 -4.50 1.89
CA ALA A 177 -2.88 -5.02 0.80
C ALA A 177 -3.60 -6.07 -0.06
N TRP A 178 -4.43 -6.92 0.55
CA TRP A 178 -5.14 -7.97 -0.17
C TRP A 178 -6.16 -7.41 -1.18
N TYR A 179 -6.80 -6.27 -0.89
CA TYR A 179 -7.68 -5.60 -1.87
C TYR A 179 -6.89 -5.15 -3.10
N ILE A 180 -5.72 -4.52 -2.88
CA ILE A 180 -4.84 -4.05 -3.95
C ILE A 180 -4.39 -5.23 -4.81
N ILE A 181 -3.94 -6.30 -4.19
CA ILE A 181 -3.42 -7.49 -4.89
C ILE A 181 -4.53 -8.20 -5.66
N LEU A 182 -5.71 -8.38 -5.09
CA LEU A 182 -6.84 -9.00 -5.78
C LEU A 182 -7.34 -8.15 -6.95
N PHE A 183 -7.45 -6.84 -6.76
CA PHE A 183 -7.84 -5.93 -7.83
C PHE A 183 -6.82 -5.96 -8.97
N ALA A 184 -5.53 -5.90 -8.64
CA ALA A 184 -4.46 -6.03 -9.63
C ALA A 184 -4.48 -7.39 -10.35
N ALA A 185 -4.74 -8.48 -9.63
CA ALA A 185 -4.88 -9.80 -10.24
C ALA A 185 -6.06 -9.86 -11.22
N LEU A 186 -7.20 -9.27 -10.85
CA LEU A 186 -8.37 -9.18 -11.71
C LEU A 186 -8.05 -8.40 -13.01
N LEU A 187 -7.47 -7.21 -12.88
CA LEU A 187 -7.06 -6.40 -14.03
C LEU A 187 -6.06 -7.14 -14.92
N ALA A 188 -5.10 -7.85 -14.32
CA ALA A 188 -4.11 -8.62 -15.07
C ALA A 188 -4.75 -9.78 -15.84
N ILE A 189 -5.67 -10.49 -15.24
CA ILE A 189 -6.37 -11.61 -15.88
C ILE A 189 -7.25 -11.10 -17.03
N ILE A 190 -7.93 -9.97 -16.84
CA ILE A 190 -8.72 -9.33 -17.90
C ILE A 190 -7.84 -8.93 -19.09
N ASN A 191 -6.67 -8.33 -18.80
CA ASN A 191 -5.74 -7.84 -19.82
C ASN A 191 -5.01 -8.99 -20.53
N ASP A 192 -4.64 -10.04 -19.79
CA ASP A 192 -3.86 -11.19 -20.30
C ASP A 192 -4.37 -12.53 -19.76
N ARG A 193 -5.46 -13.03 -20.35
CA ARG A 193 -6.04 -14.32 -20.00
C ARG A 193 -5.08 -15.50 -20.20
N LYS A 194 -4.08 -15.38 -21.10
CA LYS A 194 -3.16 -16.49 -21.37
C LYS A 194 -2.21 -16.77 -20.20
N ARG A 195 -1.94 -15.76 -19.36
CA ARG A 195 -1.04 -15.86 -18.20
C ARG A 195 -1.78 -16.00 -16.87
N TRP A 196 -3.09 -16.31 -16.87
CA TRP A 196 -3.91 -16.38 -15.66
C TRP A 196 -3.28 -17.24 -14.54
N LYS A 197 -2.67 -18.39 -14.91
CA LYS A 197 -1.99 -19.28 -13.95
C LYS A 197 -0.83 -18.56 -13.21
N THR A 198 -0.11 -17.71 -13.91
CA THR A 198 0.98 -16.91 -13.33
C THR A 198 0.42 -15.93 -12.29
N TYR A 199 -0.67 -15.25 -12.62
CA TYR A 199 -1.28 -14.27 -11.72
C TYR A 199 -1.91 -14.96 -10.51
N VAL A 200 -2.53 -16.11 -10.69
CA VAL A 200 -3.03 -16.91 -9.58
C VAL A 200 -1.91 -17.32 -8.63
N VAL A 201 -0.83 -17.88 -9.15
CA VAL A 201 0.31 -18.33 -8.31
C VAL A 201 1.03 -17.16 -7.65
N ALA A 202 1.24 -16.04 -8.35
CA ALA A 202 2.05 -14.96 -7.83
C ALA A 202 1.30 -13.95 -6.95
N LEU A 203 -0.02 -13.86 -7.11
CA LEU A 203 -0.85 -12.84 -6.43
C LEU A 203 -1.91 -13.48 -5.54
N MET A 204 -2.70 -14.43 -6.07
CA MET A 204 -3.79 -15.01 -5.29
C MET A 204 -3.29 -16.02 -4.24
N LEU A 205 -2.29 -16.84 -4.59
CA LEU A 205 -1.76 -17.82 -3.64
C LEU A 205 -1.17 -17.17 -2.37
N PRO A 206 -0.29 -16.15 -2.43
CA PRO A 206 0.16 -15.46 -1.22
C PRO A 206 -0.99 -14.82 -0.45
N THR A 207 -2.02 -14.29 -1.13
CA THR A 207 -3.19 -13.72 -0.48
C THR A 207 -3.96 -14.78 0.30
N VAL A 208 -4.21 -15.94 -0.31
CA VAL A 208 -4.91 -17.06 0.36
C VAL A 208 -4.08 -17.58 1.54
N LEU A 209 -2.77 -17.75 1.38
CA LEU A 209 -1.90 -18.28 2.44
C LEU A 209 -1.82 -17.33 3.63
N ILE A 210 -1.60 -16.03 3.40
CA ILE A 210 -1.37 -15.07 4.50
C ILE A 210 -2.71 -14.60 5.07
N HIS A 211 -3.63 -14.13 4.24
CA HIS A 211 -4.91 -13.64 4.73
C HIS A 211 -5.77 -14.78 5.28
N GLY A 212 -5.87 -15.90 4.56
CA GLY A 212 -6.59 -17.08 5.01
C GLY A 212 -5.99 -17.68 6.29
N GLY A 213 -4.67 -17.73 6.39
CA GLY A 213 -3.97 -18.16 7.60
C GLY A 213 -4.26 -17.25 8.80
N LEU A 214 -4.27 -15.93 8.61
CA LEU A 214 -4.64 -14.98 9.67
C LEU A 214 -6.10 -15.13 10.10
N VAL A 215 -7.02 -15.29 9.17
CA VAL A 215 -8.44 -15.54 9.46
C VAL A 215 -8.61 -16.84 10.25
N TYR A 216 -7.92 -17.90 9.84
CA TYR A 216 -7.92 -19.18 10.56
C TYR A 216 -7.41 -19.02 12.00
N LEU A 217 -6.28 -18.33 12.21
CA LEU A 217 -5.71 -18.09 13.55
C LEU A 217 -6.63 -17.25 14.45
N VAL A 218 -7.33 -16.27 13.88
CA VAL A 218 -8.32 -15.48 14.63
C VAL A 218 -9.55 -16.34 14.99
N ASN A 219 -10.06 -17.11 14.04
CA ASN A 219 -11.24 -17.95 14.28
C ASN A 219 -10.97 -19.11 15.25
N SER A 220 -9.73 -19.63 15.27
CA SER A 220 -9.31 -20.66 16.24
C SER A 220 -9.04 -20.11 17.65
N GLY A 221 -9.12 -18.79 17.84
CA GLY A 221 -8.82 -18.16 19.12
C GLY A 221 -7.33 -18.10 19.48
N ALA A 222 -6.44 -18.59 18.60
CA ALA A 222 -5.00 -18.52 18.80
C ALA A 222 -4.47 -17.08 18.76
N VAL A 223 -5.23 -16.18 18.12
CA VAL A 223 -4.91 -14.77 17.99
C VAL A 223 -6.16 -13.95 18.24
N ILE A 224 -6.02 -12.90 19.07
CA ILE A 224 -7.11 -11.95 19.29
C ILE A 224 -7.31 -11.14 18.00
N GLY A 225 -8.54 -11.11 17.49
CA GLY A 225 -8.94 -10.28 16.36
C GLY A 225 -8.67 -8.80 16.63
N GLY A 226 -8.31 -8.06 15.58
CA GLY A 226 -8.23 -6.60 15.69
C GLY A 226 -9.62 -5.99 15.91
N ASP A 227 -9.62 -4.76 16.40
CA ASP A 227 -10.84 -3.99 16.56
C ASP A 227 -11.61 -3.91 15.23
N PRO A 228 -12.89 -4.33 15.18
CA PRO A 228 -13.69 -4.28 13.97
C PRO A 228 -13.91 -2.86 13.44
N ILE A 229 -13.86 -1.85 14.32
CA ILE A 229 -14.04 -0.44 13.95
C ILE A 229 -12.86 0.15 13.18
N GLU A 230 -11.66 -0.37 13.36
CA GLU A 230 -10.46 0.07 12.64
C GLU A 230 -10.58 0.06 11.10
N SER A 231 -11.47 -0.76 10.57
CA SER A 231 -11.73 -0.86 9.13
C SER A 231 -12.92 -0.03 8.66
N ARG A 232 -13.51 0.79 9.54
CA ARG A 232 -14.76 1.52 9.30
C ARG A 232 -14.59 3.04 9.18
N GLY A 233 -13.40 3.52 8.86
CA GLY A 233 -13.10 4.97 8.78
C GLY A 233 -14.12 5.74 7.97
N ILE A 234 -14.37 5.36 6.71
CA ILE A 234 -15.34 6.02 5.83
C ILE A 234 -16.75 6.04 6.45
N GLN A 235 -17.19 4.91 6.99
CA GLN A 235 -18.52 4.80 7.60
C GLN A 235 -18.66 5.71 8.82
N LEU A 236 -17.63 5.78 9.64
CA LEU A 236 -17.57 6.65 10.82
C LEU A 236 -17.60 8.13 10.43
N GLN A 237 -16.83 8.51 9.44
CA GLN A 237 -16.82 9.89 8.93
C GLN A 237 -18.16 10.31 8.37
N GLN A 238 -18.83 9.41 7.64
CA GLN A 238 -20.17 9.69 7.12
C GLN A 238 -21.19 9.88 8.23
N ILE A 239 -21.22 8.99 9.24
CA ILE A 239 -22.12 9.11 10.38
C ILE A 239 -21.80 10.39 11.17
N ALA A 240 -20.54 10.64 11.50
CA ALA A 240 -20.13 11.79 12.30
C ALA A 240 -20.43 13.12 11.61
N ARG A 241 -20.24 13.19 10.29
CA ARG A 241 -20.59 14.38 9.52
C ARG A 241 -22.10 14.63 9.50
N VAL A 242 -22.91 13.59 9.33
CA VAL A 242 -24.36 13.73 9.41
C VAL A 242 -24.78 14.15 10.81
N ALA A 243 -24.23 13.55 11.87
CA ALA A 243 -24.49 13.91 13.25
C ALA A 243 -24.14 15.39 13.54
N LYS A 244 -23.08 15.91 12.93
CA LYS A 244 -22.63 17.30 13.10
C LYS A 244 -23.50 18.31 12.36
N TYR A 245 -23.86 18.04 11.10
CA TYR A 245 -24.48 19.03 10.22
C TYR A 245 -25.99 18.85 10.02
N ASN A 246 -26.52 17.65 10.27
CA ASN A 246 -27.94 17.34 10.18
C ASN A 246 -28.38 16.28 11.20
N PRO A 247 -28.25 16.53 12.51
CA PRO A 247 -28.58 15.52 13.52
C PRO A 247 -30.05 15.09 13.47
N GLN A 248 -30.95 15.98 13.06
CA GLN A 248 -32.38 15.68 12.91
C GLN A 248 -32.68 14.78 11.70
N GLY A 249 -31.78 14.71 10.74
CA GLY A 249 -31.89 13.83 9.59
C GLY A 249 -31.49 12.38 9.88
N ILE A 250 -31.07 12.04 11.11
CA ILE A 250 -30.73 10.68 11.50
C ILE A 250 -32.01 9.93 11.91
N PRO A 251 -32.33 8.80 11.26
CA PRO A 251 -33.49 7.98 11.62
C PRO A 251 -33.37 7.48 13.07
N GLU A 252 -34.46 7.51 13.81
CA GLU A 252 -34.50 7.10 15.23
C GLU A 252 -34.08 5.64 15.42
N ASP A 253 -34.47 4.74 14.51
CA ASP A 253 -34.03 3.34 14.51
C ASP A 253 -32.51 3.22 14.34
N ALA A 254 -31.93 4.02 13.45
CA ALA A 254 -30.46 4.03 13.25
C ALA A 254 -29.74 4.55 14.50
N ALA A 255 -30.24 5.58 15.15
CA ALA A 255 -29.67 6.10 16.39
C ALA A 255 -29.71 5.05 17.51
N LYS A 256 -30.81 4.31 17.66
CA LYS A 256 -30.93 3.20 18.63
C LYS A 256 -29.95 2.08 18.36
N LYS A 257 -29.76 1.70 17.09
CA LYS A 257 -28.80 0.65 16.67
C LYS A 257 -27.35 1.05 16.88
N LEU A 258 -27.04 2.36 16.78
CA LEU A 258 -25.69 2.87 17.02
C LEU A 258 -25.34 3.00 18.51
N ALA A 259 -26.32 3.27 19.36
CA ALA A 259 -26.13 3.59 20.78
C ALA A 259 -25.30 2.57 21.57
N PRO A 260 -25.33 1.24 21.30
CA PRO A 260 -24.44 0.28 21.95
C PRO A 260 -22.95 0.46 21.63
N VAL A 261 -22.65 1.05 20.46
CA VAL A 261 -21.27 1.18 19.95
C VAL A 261 -20.76 2.62 20.04
N PHE A 262 -21.59 3.62 19.67
CA PHE A 262 -21.22 5.03 19.59
C PHE A 262 -22.29 5.96 20.18
N ASN A 263 -21.81 7.07 20.71
CA ASN A 263 -22.65 8.23 21.04
C ASN A 263 -22.55 9.25 19.88
N LEU A 264 -23.69 9.61 19.30
CA LEU A 264 -23.76 10.50 18.13
C LEU A 264 -23.23 11.91 18.44
N ASP A 265 -23.49 12.45 19.64
CA ASP A 265 -23.02 13.79 20.01
C ASP A 265 -21.50 13.84 20.10
N GLN A 266 -20.89 12.79 20.67
CA GLN A 266 -19.45 12.67 20.76
C GLN A 266 -18.82 12.43 19.39
N MET A 267 -19.47 11.68 18.50
CA MET A 267 -19.02 11.54 17.12
C MET A 267 -19.05 12.88 16.38
N ALA A 268 -20.10 13.68 16.56
CA ALA A 268 -20.23 15.01 15.97
C ALA A 268 -19.16 15.98 16.48
N GLU A 269 -18.88 15.96 17.79
CA GLU A 269 -17.83 16.77 18.40
C GLU A 269 -16.43 16.39 17.92
N SER A 270 -16.17 15.08 17.80
CA SER A 270 -14.87 14.55 17.37
C SER A 270 -14.69 14.55 15.84
N TYR A 271 -15.70 14.97 15.08
CA TYR A 271 -15.63 14.96 13.63
C TYR A 271 -14.55 15.91 13.12
N PHE A 272 -13.54 15.34 12.48
CA PHE A 272 -12.50 16.04 11.73
C PHE A 272 -12.50 15.53 10.28
N GLN A 273 -12.70 16.44 9.34
CA GLN A 273 -13.04 16.08 7.96
C GLN A 273 -12.01 15.24 7.21
N GLN A 274 -10.74 15.32 7.59
CA GLN A 274 -9.62 14.71 6.87
C GLN A 274 -9.09 13.44 7.55
N ASP A 275 -9.56 13.14 8.78
CA ASP A 275 -9.06 12.00 9.55
C ASP A 275 -10.18 11.35 10.37
N ALA A 276 -10.35 10.05 10.23
CA ALA A 276 -11.33 9.26 10.96
C ALA A 276 -10.86 8.87 12.38
N ASP A 277 -9.58 9.02 12.71
CA ASP A 277 -9.02 8.54 13.97
C ASP A 277 -9.57 9.29 15.20
N PRO A 278 -9.83 10.60 15.17
CA PRO A 278 -10.52 11.28 16.27
C PRO A 278 -11.90 10.69 16.57
N VAL A 279 -12.69 10.37 15.54
CA VAL A 279 -14.01 9.73 15.70
C VAL A 279 -13.87 8.29 16.23
N LYS A 280 -12.92 7.50 15.73
CA LYS A 280 -12.64 6.16 16.27
C LYS A 280 -12.23 6.22 17.74
N SER A 281 -11.44 7.22 18.11
CA SER A 281 -10.85 7.38 19.43
C SER A 281 -11.75 8.14 20.42
N SER A 282 -12.84 8.74 19.95
CA SER A 282 -13.68 9.63 20.76
C SER A 282 -14.21 8.99 22.06
N GLY A 283 -14.40 7.67 22.07
CA GLY A 283 -14.81 6.95 23.26
C GLY A 283 -13.67 6.44 24.16
N ILE A 284 -12.46 6.35 23.65
CA ILE A 284 -11.30 5.81 24.38
C ILE A 284 -10.57 6.91 25.15
N GLN A 285 -10.45 8.09 24.58
CA GLN A 285 -9.66 9.21 25.13
C GLN A 285 -10.44 10.06 26.11
N SER A 286 -11.73 10.32 25.88
CA SER A 286 -12.57 10.97 26.85
C SER A 286 -13.22 9.92 27.73
N LYS A 287 -13.10 9.96 29.00
CA LYS A 287 -13.84 9.08 29.96
C LYS A 287 -15.36 9.07 29.76
N LYS A 288 -15.88 9.82 28.81
CA LYS A 288 -17.24 9.81 28.27
C LYS A 288 -17.32 8.84 27.11
N VAL A 289 -17.30 7.57 27.42
CA VAL A 289 -17.14 6.47 26.45
C VAL A 289 -18.29 6.40 25.47
N SER A 290 -18.08 6.79 24.23
CA SER A 290 -18.97 6.49 23.12
C SER A 290 -18.66 5.17 22.43
N TYR A 291 -17.41 4.70 22.51
CA TYR A 291 -16.96 3.49 21.85
C TYR A 291 -16.57 2.39 22.85
N LYS A 292 -17.26 1.27 22.78
CA LYS A 292 -17.07 0.11 23.68
C LYS A 292 -16.49 -1.09 22.93
N TRP A 293 -15.37 -0.92 22.26
CA TRP A 293 -14.82 -1.92 21.35
C TRP A 293 -14.60 -3.33 21.98
N ARG A 294 -14.24 -3.40 23.26
CA ARG A 294 -14.02 -4.68 23.94
C ARG A 294 -15.30 -5.44 24.24
N THR A 295 -16.44 -4.76 24.18
CA THR A 295 -17.75 -5.33 24.44
C THR A 295 -18.60 -5.47 23.17
N VAL A 296 -18.09 -4.97 22.03
CA VAL A 296 -18.79 -5.00 20.75
C VAL A 296 -18.88 -6.42 20.22
N THR A 297 -20.11 -6.88 19.99
CA THR A 297 -20.42 -8.20 19.44
C THR A 297 -20.53 -8.17 17.91
N LYS A 298 -20.66 -9.36 17.33
CA LYS A 298 -20.95 -9.46 15.87
C LYS A 298 -22.31 -8.87 15.50
N ASP A 299 -23.28 -8.97 16.40
CA ASP A 299 -24.63 -8.43 16.19
C ASP A 299 -24.61 -6.90 16.27
N ASP A 300 -23.88 -6.32 17.23
CA ASP A 300 -23.68 -4.86 17.30
C ASP A 300 -23.04 -4.32 16.01
N MET A 301 -22.10 -5.07 15.42
CA MET A 301 -21.49 -4.66 14.14
C MET A 301 -22.43 -4.81 12.95
N LYS A 302 -23.36 -5.73 13.00
CA LYS A 302 -24.42 -5.84 11.99
C LYS A 302 -25.37 -4.64 12.10
N ASP A 303 -25.78 -4.32 13.31
CA ASP A 303 -26.65 -3.17 13.61
C ASP A 303 -25.96 -1.85 13.26
N PHE A 304 -24.67 -1.70 13.53
CA PHE A 304 -23.85 -0.58 13.07
C PHE A 304 -23.88 -0.42 11.54
N ASN A 305 -23.70 -1.50 10.79
CA ASN A 305 -23.73 -1.44 9.32
C ASN A 305 -25.12 -1.08 8.79
N ASP A 306 -26.17 -1.59 9.42
CA ASP A 306 -27.55 -1.28 9.04
C ASP A 306 -27.90 0.18 9.36
N ALA A 307 -27.52 0.65 10.55
CA ALA A 307 -27.66 2.04 10.95
C ALA A 307 -26.91 2.99 10.00
N TRP A 308 -25.65 2.70 9.70
CA TRP A 308 -24.88 3.45 8.72
C TRP A 308 -25.62 3.57 7.38
N TRP A 309 -26.12 2.45 6.88
CA TRP A 309 -26.81 2.43 5.59
C TRP A 309 -28.11 3.23 5.61
N GLN A 310 -28.87 3.19 6.70
CA GLN A 310 -30.07 4.03 6.90
C GLN A 310 -29.72 5.52 6.91
N ILE A 311 -28.65 5.91 7.64
CA ILE A 311 -28.19 7.30 7.72
C ILE A 311 -27.73 7.82 6.35
N VAL A 312 -26.94 7.02 5.62
CA VAL A 312 -26.46 7.39 4.28
C VAL A 312 -27.61 7.56 3.31
N LYS A 313 -28.60 6.67 3.34
CA LYS A 313 -29.81 6.79 2.49
C LYS A 313 -30.63 8.04 2.81
N ALA A 314 -30.76 8.38 4.08
CA ALA A 314 -31.51 9.55 4.51
C ALA A 314 -30.75 10.86 4.19
N ASN A 315 -29.40 10.82 4.15
CA ASN A 315 -28.54 11.99 3.99
C ASN A 315 -27.45 11.78 2.90
N PRO A 316 -27.81 11.44 1.65
CA PRO A 316 -26.84 11.00 0.63
C PRO A 316 -25.82 12.09 0.27
N GLN A 317 -26.21 13.37 0.24
CA GLN A 317 -25.32 14.48 -0.09
C GLN A 317 -24.25 14.67 1.01
N ILE A 318 -24.64 14.68 2.27
CA ILE A 318 -23.73 14.86 3.41
C ILE A 318 -22.76 13.65 3.50
N ALA A 319 -23.27 12.45 3.26
CA ALA A 319 -22.47 11.23 3.27
C ALA A 319 -21.44 11.19 2.12
N LEU A 320 -21.83 11.65 0.92
CA LEU A 320 -20.92 11.78 -0.21
C LEU A 320 -19.86 12.86 0.02
N ASP A 321 -20.27 13.98 0.59
CA ASP A 321 -19.36 15.07 0.94
C ASP A 321 -18.35 14.65 2.04
N ALA A 322 -18.76 13.81 3.00
CA ALA A 322 -17.83 13.20 3.97
C ALA A 322 -16.74 12.37 3.30
N LEU A 323 -17.11 11.56 2.31
CA LEU A 323 -16.15 10.76 1.53
C LEU A 323 -15.16 11.64 0.77
N PHE A 324 -15.65 12.68 0.10
CA PHE A 324 -14.77 13.59 -0.64
C PHE A 324 -13.88 14.42 0.29
N ALA A 325 -14.39 14.83 1.44
CA ALA A 325 -13.61 15.55 2.44
C ALA A 325 -12.46 14.70 3.01
N GLU A 326 -12.70 13.42 3.28
CA GLU A 326 -11.65 12.50 3.72
C GLU A 326 -10.61 12.24 2.63
N CYS A 327 -11.02 12.22 1.36
CA CYS A 327 -10.14 12.00 0.21
C CYS A 327 -9.45 13.29 -0.29
N PHE A 328 -9.85 14.46 0.20
CA PHE A 328 -9.41 15.77 -0.31
C PHE A 328 -7.89 15.93 -0.32
N GLY A 329 -7.21 15.52 0.75
CA GLY A 329 -5.77 15.61 0.89
C GLY A 329 -4.98 14.86 -0.20
N TYR A 330 -5.56 13.83 -0.83
CA TYR A 330 -4.91 13.11 -1.95
C TYR A 330 -4.90 13.92 -3.26
N PHE A 331 -5.76 14.91 -3.38
CA PHE A 331 -5.91 15.73 -4.58
C PHE A 331 -5.43 17.17 -4.38
N ASN A 332 -5.31 17.63 -3.15
CA ASN A 332 -4.83 18.96 -2.82
C ASN A 332 -3.32 18.97 -2.57
N VAL A 333 -2.57 19.27 -3.60
CA VAL A 333 -1.09 19.35 -3.54
C VAL A 333 -0.57 20.58 -2.79
N THR A 334 -1.45 21.52 -2.45
CA THR A 334 -1.09 22.76 -1.74
C THR A 334 -1.39 22.70 -0.25
N ASP A 335 -2.05 21.65 0.23
CA ASP A 335 -2.37 21.46 1.64
C ASP A 335 -1.22 20.74 2.35
N LEU A 336 -0.27 21.54 2.81
CA LEU A 336 0.97 21.11 3.45
C LEU A 336 0.82 20.50 4.86
N PRO A 337 -0.24 20.78 5.67
CA PRO A 337 -0.34 20.28 7.04
C PRO A 337 -0.20 18.77 7.20
N TYR A 338 -0.54 18.01 6.16
CA TYR A 338 -0.40 16.55 6.17
C TYR A 338 0.99 16.04 5.77
N VAL A 339 1.84 16.89 5.25
CA VAL A 339 3.22 16.56 4.90
C VAL A 339 4.18 16.85 6.05
N SER A 340 3.78 17.68 7.01
CA SER A 340 4.55 17.93 8.21
C SER A 340 4.41 16.74 9.17
N MET A 341 5.41 15.90 9.22
CA MET A 341 5.52 14.90 10.27
C MET A 341 6.18 15.58 11.47
N ASP A 342 5.38 15.86 12.51
CA ASP A 342 5.90 16.29 13.79
C ASP A 342 6.58 15.09 14.46
N TYR A 343 7.90 15.07 14.44
CA TYR A 343 8.68 14.10 15.19
C TYR A 343 8.87 14.63 16.61
N TYR A 344 8.00 14.23 17.51
CA TYR A 344 8.26 14.41 18.95
C TYR A 344 9.19 13.31 19.42
N VAL A 345 10.45 13.64 19.58
CA VAL A 345 11.40 12.78 20.25
C VAL A 345 11.69 13.39 21.61
N ASN A 346 10.99 12.91 22.63
CA ASN A 346 11.20 13.35 24.00
C ASN A 346 12.26 12.45 24.66
N ASN A 347 13.53 12.71 24.35
CA ASN A 347 14.66 12.08 24.99
C ASN A 347 15.88 13.01 25.03
N ASP A 348 16.85 12.68 25.89
CA ASP A 348 18.05 13.48 26.12
C ASP A 348 19.03 13.53 24.93
N TYR A 349 18.80 12.73 23.90
CA TYR A 349 19.69 12.58 22.74
C TYR A 349 19.24 13.33 21.50
N VAL A 350 17.99 13.74 21.44
CA VAL A 350 17.42 14.44 20.27
C VAL A 350 16.78 15.74 20.73
N GLN A 351 17.32 16.86 20.28
CA GLN A 351 16.72 18.17 20.52
C GLN A 351 15.40 18.29 19.78
N SER A 352 14.35 18.74 20.47
CA SER A 352 13.01 18.94 19.93
C SER A 352 12.91 20.12 18.95
N ASP A 353 13.91 20.99 18.91
CA ASP A 353 13.90 22.22 18.12
C ASP A 353 14.81 22.11 16.89
N ASN A 354 14.39 21.35 15.90
CA ASN A 354 15.00 21.42 14.58
C ASN A 354 14.19 22.37 13.70
N GLU A 355 14.50 23.66 13.77
CA GLU A 355 13.82 24.71 13.00
C GLU A 355 13.79 24.46 11.49
N TRP A 356 14.77 23.73 10.96
CA TRP A 356 14.80 23.41 9.53
C TRP A 356 13.68 22.45 9.08
N ILE A 357 13.02 21.73 10.00
CA ILE A 357 11.84 20.92 9.71
C ILE A 357 10.59 21.80 9.57
N HIS A 358 10.60 23.00 10.18
CA HIS A 358 9.50 23.97 10.06
C HIS A 358 9.55 24.79 8.75
N LEU A 359 10.56 24.58 7.91
CA LEU A 359 10.67 25.22 6.58
C LEU A 359 9.90 24.49 5.48
N TYR A 360 9.17 23.47 5.83
CA TYR A 360 8.24 22.74 4.98
C TYR A 360 6.85 22.83 5.62
#